data_6e70ca30713e6f596f6ecf8b973214af
#
_entry.id   6e70ca30713e6f596f6ecf8b973214af
#
_cell.length_a   1.000
_cell.length_b   1.000
_cell.length_c   1.000
_cell.angle_alpha   90.00
_cell.angle_beta   90.00
_cell.angle_gamma   90.00
#
_symmetry.space_group_name_H-M   'P 1'
#
loop_
_entity.id
_entity.type
_entity.pdbx_description
1 polymer ?
#
loop_
_entity_poly.entity_id
_entity_poly.type
_entity_poly.pdbx_seq_one_letter_code
_entity_poly.pdbx_strand_id
1 'polypeptide(L)'
;SSVGGLTLRKSGQVPFSYQAEDAFRTIIYAIQHEIGRPFASDLALPAYNDCIFLMHDAAGLAEDDLESYRGGGSWIWIPASRQIFMTTSGFPMSLLRSEHSTSLELMNGNLTLEYALRRWPGVAIVEIYDNQAATASARRLACHSDSLNKHMAYRRDVLLPYLRTTSVHTIWAQRELGTLADMLSKNELAQFL
;
A
#
# COMPACT_ATOMS: atom_id res chain seq x y z
N SER A 1 40.51 1.70 -10.77
CA SER A 1 40.04 1.45 -9.40
C SER A 1 38.53 1.37 -9.42
N SER A 2 38.02 0.14 -9.29
CA SER A 2 36.59 -0.16 -9.22
C SER A 2 36.10 0.18 -7.81
N VAL A 3 35.25 1.18 -7.70
CA VAL A 3 34.42 1.36 -6.52
C VAL A 3 33.03 0.86 -6.90
N GLY A 4 32.67 -0.30 -6.35
CA GLY A 4 31.28 -0.78 -6.30
C GLY A 4 30.53 -0.88 -7.62
N GLY A 5 31.04 -1.62 -8.61
CA GLY A 5 30.21 -2.06 -9.76
C GLY A 5 29.75 -0.99 -10.78
N LEU A 6 30.11 0.25 -10.62
CA LEU A 6 29.78 1.33 -11.56
C LEU A 6 30.93 1.51 -12.57
N THR A 7 30.75 0.99 -13.77
CA THR A 7 31.68 1.25 -14.89
C THR A 7 31.25 2.52 -15.60
N LEU A 8 31.97 3.60 -15.38
CA LEU A 8 31.80 4.84 -16.14
C LEU A 8 32.20 4.61 -17.62
N ARG A 9 31.27 4.74 -18.54
CA ARG A 9 31.57 4.71 -19.98
C ARG A 9 32.25 6.02 -20.39
N LYS A 10 33.16 5.97 -21.36
CA LYS A 10 33.92 7.12 -21.88
C LYS A 10 33.05 8.30 -22.36
N SER A 11 31.75 8.10 -22.57
CA SER A 11 30.78 9.12 -22.99
C SER A 11 30.19 9.94 -21.83
N GLY A 12 30.50 9.61 -20.58
CA GLY A 12 29.90 10.28 -19.41
C GLY A 12 28.42 9.99 -19.18
N GLN A 13 27.77 9.18 -20.04
CA GLN A 13 26.38 8.77 -19.85
C GLN A 13 26.33 7.50 -19.03
N VAL A 14 25.70 7.57 -17.86
CA VAL A 14 25.36 6.40 -17.03
C VAL A 14 23.93 6.04 -17.32
N PRO A 15 23.62 4.83 -17.84
CA PRO A 15 22.24 4.40 -17.99
C PRO A 15 21.65 4.23 -16.59
N PHE A 16 20.66 5.04 -16.27
CA PHE A 16 19.87 4.86 -15.06
C PHE A 16 18.93 3.67 -15.23
N SER A 17 18.84 2.82 -14.21
CA SER A 17 17.73 1.87 -14.14
C SER A 17 16.43 2.66 -13.90
N TYR A 18 15.30 2.10 -14.32
CA TYR A 18 13.99 2.69 -14.03
C TYR A 18 13.80 3.02 -12.54
N GLN A 19 14.31 2.17 -11.66
CA GLN A 19 14.28 2.38 -10.21
C GLN A 19 15.10 3.58 -9.76
N ALA A 20 16.28 3.79 -10.36
CA ALA A 20 17.11 4.95 -10.05
C ALA A 20 16.47 6.25 -10.56
N GLU A 21 15.87 6.23 -11.74
CA GLU A 21 15.15 7.40 -12.28
C GLU A 21 13.96 7.76 -11.40
N ASP A 22 13.16 6.78 -10.98
CA ASP A 22 12.01 6.97 -10.10
C ASP A 22 12.42 7.51 -8.71
N ALA A 23 13.48 6.96 -8.12
CA ALA A 23 14.05 7.48 -6.89
C ALA A 23 14.50 8.94 -7.02
N PHE A 24 15.16 9.29 -8.12
CA PHE A 24 15.58 10.67 -8.40
C PHE A 24 14.39 11.61 -8.55
N ARG A 25 13.37 11.22 -9.29
CA ARG A 25 12.13 12.02 -9.43
C ARG A 25 11.48 12.28 -8.08
N THR A 26 11.42 11.26 -7.22
CA THR A 26 10.88 11.39 -5.86
C THR A 26 11.70 12.37 -5.01
N ILE A 27 13.02 12.27 -5.06
CA ILE A 27 13.93 13.19 -4.33
C ILE A 27 13.77 14.62 -4.85
N ILE A 28 13.78 14.82 -6.17
CA ILE A 28 13.61 16.14 -6.79
C ILE A 28 12.27 16.75 -6.40
N TYR A 29 11.20 15.96 -6.47
CA TYR A 29 9.87 16.41 -6.05
C TYR A 29 9.85 16.84 -4.58
N ALA A 30 10.42 16.02 -3.68
CA ALA A 30 10.50 16.33 -2.25
C ALA A 30 11.28 17.64 -1.99
N ILE A 31 12.40 17.85 -2.68
CA ILE A 31 13.21 19.07 -2.59
C ILE A 31 12.42 20.29 -3.10
N GLN A 32 11.77 20.18 -4.29
CA GLN A 32 11.03 21.28 -4.90
C GLN A 32 9.83 21.74 -4.07
N HIS A 33 9.22 20.81 -3.32
CA HIS A 33 8.04 21.07 -2.51
C HIS A 33 8.34 21.18 -1.01
N GLU A 34 9.62 21.20 -0.64
CA GLU A 34 10.07 21.27 0.77
C GLU A 34 9.39 20.22 1.67
N ILE A 35 9.17 19.02 1.11
CA ILE A 35 8.52 17.94 1.82
C ILE A 35 9.54 17.28 2.74
N GLY A 36 9.58 17.73 3.98
CA GLY A 36 10.31 17.07 5.06
C GLY A 36 9.39 16.14 5.83
N ARG A 37 9.83 14.92 6.10
CA ARG A 37 9.17 14.05 7.07
C ARG A 37 9.68 14.41 8.47
N PRO A 38 8.86 14.91 9.39
CA PRO A 38 9.33 15.14 10.75
C PRO A 38 9.67 13.79 11.39
N PHE A 39 10.90 13.64 11.86
CA PHE A 39 11.42 12.42 12.49
C PHE A 39 10.54 11.92 13.66
N ALA A 40 9.79 12.82 14.29
CA ALA A 40 8.95 12.51 15.43
C ALA A 40 7.62 11.82 15.07
N SER A 41 7.15 11.90 13.82
CA SER A 41 5.85 11.31 13.43
C SER A 41 5.87 9.79 13.27
N ASP A 42 7.06 9.19 13.14
CA ASP A 42 7.17 7.73 13.00
C ASP A 42 7.15 6.99 14.35
N LEU A 43 7.21 7.71 15.48
CA LEU A 43 7.30 7.11 16.81
C LEU A 43 5.99 7.14 17.61
N ALA A 44 5.04 7.99 17.25
CA ALA A 44 3.77 8.09 17.94
C ALA A 44 2.60 7.83 16.98
N LEU A 45 1.82 6.81 17.27
CA LEU A 45 0.52 6.64 16.61
C LEU A 45 -0.39 7.80 17.02
N PRO A 46 -1.25 8.31 16.10
CA PRO A 46 -2.24 9.32 16.42
C PRO A 46 -3.20 8.79 17.50
N ALA A 47 -3.84 9.70 18.22
CA ALA A 47 -4.88 9.31 19.17
C ALA A 47 -6.02 8.58 18.43
N TYR A 48 -6.63 7.59 19.09
CA TYR A 48 -7.61 6.70 18.47
C TYR A 48 -8.74 7.43 17.73
N ASN A 49 -9.25 8.53 18.31
CA ASN A 49 -10.33 9.29 17.71
C ASN A 49 -9.87 10.29 16.62
N ASP A 50 -8.56 10.52 16.49
CA ASP A 50 -7.97 11.48 15.56
C ASP A 50 -7.48 10.83 14.27
N CYS A 51 -7.75 9.54 14.10
CA CYS A 51 -7.34 8.78 12.93
C CYS A 51 -8.47 7.89 12.39
N ILE A 52 -8.25 7.40 11.18
CA ILE A 52 -9.04 6.33 10.58
C ILE A 52 -8.18 5.09 10.43
N PHE A 53 -8.80 3.93 10.54
CA PHE A 53 -8.14 2.63 10.40
C PHE A 53 -8.57 2.00 9.10
N LEU A 54 -7.60 1.50 8.34
CA LEU A 54 -7.84 0.75 7.12
C LEU A 54 -7.28 -0.66 7.32
N MET A 55 -8.01 -1.67 6.93
CA MET A 55 -7.48 -3.02 6.84
C MET A 55 -7.81 -3.61 5.48
N HIS A 56 -6.85 -4.31 4.92
CA HIS A 56 -6.89 -4.85 3.58
C HIS A 56 -6.57 -6.33 3.59
N ASP A 57 -7.20 -7.04 2.68
CA ASP A 57 -6.82 -8.39 2.28
C ASP A 57 -7.08 -8.59 0.79
N ALA A 58 -6.48 -9.60 0.21
CA ALA A 58 -6.72 -9.99 -1.17
C ALA A 58 -6.68 -11.50 -1.33
N ALA A 59 -7.79 -12.06 -1.81
CA ALA A 59 -7.86 -13.46 -2.16
C ALA A 59 -7.27 -13.71 -3.55
N GLY A 60 -6.23 -14.53 -3.61
CA GLY A 60 -5.66 -15.08 -4.85
C GLY A 60 -6.44 -16.29 -5.34
N LEU A 61 -6.04 -16.86 -6.49
CA LEU A 61 -6.60 -18.12 -7.00
C LEU A 61 -6.23 -19.26 -6.04
N ALA A 62 -7.25 -20.03 -5.64
CA ALA A 62 -7.03 -21.36 -5.11
C ALA A 62 -6.88 -22.33 -6.31
N GLU A 63 -5.92 -23.26 -6.21
CA GLU A 63 -5.63 -24.20 -7.32
C GLU A 63 -6.86 -25.02 -7.73
N ASP A 64 -7.77 -25.28 -6.79
CA ASP A 64 -8.92 -26.18 -6.97
C ASP A 64 -10.27 -25.44 -7.18
N ASP A 65 -10.29 -24.10 -7.16
CA ASP A 65 -11.54 -23.34 -7.23
C ASP A 65 -11.40 -22.10 -8.12
N LEU A 66 -11.65 -22.32 -9.41
CA LEU A 66 -11.60 -21.27 -10.43
C LEU A 66 -12.95 -20.51 -10.58
N GLU A 67 -14.02 -20.97 -9.93
CA GLU A 67 -15.36 -20.40 -10.06
C GLU A 67 -15.72 -19.45 -8.92
N SER A 68 -15.02 -19.53 -7.78
CA SER A 68 -15.33 -18.65 -6.67
C SER A 68 -14.82 -17.23 -6.91
N TYR A 69 -15.57 -16.27 -6.37
CA TYR A 69 -15.16 -14.87 -6.37
C TYR A 69 -13.81 -14.72 -5.66
N ARG A 70 -12.91 -13.98 -6.30
CA ARG A 70 -11.62 -13.61 -5.74
C ARG A 70 -11.35 -12.14 -6.03
N GLY A 71 -10.85 -11.44 -5.04
CA GLY A 71 -10.62 -10.02 -5.20
C GLY A 71 -9.99 -9.37 -3.99
N GLY A 72 -10.12 -8.08 -3.90
CA GLY A 72 -9.72 -7.30 -2.73
C GLY A 72 -10.90 -7.08 -1.79
N GLY A 73 -10.65 -7.23 -0.50
CA GLY A 73 -11.55 -6.87 0.59
C GLY A 73 -10.90 -5.83 1.50
N SER A 74 -11.65 -4.81 1.88
CA SER A 74 -11.14 -3.81 2.81
C SER A 74 -12.25 -3.26 3.69
N TRP A 75 -11.88 -2.84 4.89
CA TRP A 75 -12.75 -2.02 5.71
C TRP A 75 -12.04 -0.77 6.19
N ILE A 76 -12.82 0.29 6.42
CA ILE A 76 -12.39 1.58 6.92
C ILE A 76 -13.20 1.90 8.15
N TRP A 77 -12.56 2.00 9.30
CA TRP A 77 -13.18 2.37 10.56
C TRP A 77 -12.87 3.81 10.92
N ILE A 78 -13.91 4.58 11.25
CA ILE A 78 -13.82 5.98 11.71
C ILE A 78 -14.29 6.05 13.15
N PRO A 79 -13.38 6.01 14.14
CA PRO A 79 -13.75 6.01 15.54
C PRO A 79 -14.59 7.22 15.97
N ALA A 80 -14.25 8.42 15.50
CA ALA A 80 -14.93 9.67 15.87
C ALA A 80 -16.42 9.65 15.55
N SER A 81 -16.83 9.02 14.44
CA SER A 81 -18.24 8.91 14.03
C SER A 81 -18.83 7.53 14.28
N ARG A 82 -18.03 6.55 14.72
CA ARG A 82 -18.41 5.14 14.88
C ARG A 82 -18.96 4.52 13.60
N GLN A 83 -18.39 4.90 12.46
CA GLN A 83 -18.81 4.39 11.15
C GLN A 83 -17.77 3.42 10.60
N ILE A 84 -18.26 2.35 9.98
CA ILE A 84 -17.46 1.42 9.20
C ILE A 84 -17.90 1.47 7.74
N PHE A 85 -16.93 1.55 6.85
CA PHE A 85 -17.12 1.40 5.40
C PHE A 85 -16.47 0.10 4.99
N MET A 86 -17.15 -0.67 4.18
CA MET A 86 -16.65 -1.95 3.65
C MET A 86 -16.61 -1.87 2.14
N THR A 87 -15.54 -2.38 1.55
CA THR A 87 -15.34 -2.42 0.10
C THR A 87 -14.96 -3.80 -0.36
N THR A 88 -15.47 -4.19 -1.50
CA THR A 88 -15.05 -5.37 -2.24
C THR A 88 -14.66 -4.95 -3.65
N SER A 89 -13.64 -5.57 -4.23
CA SER A 89 -13.20 -5.33 -5.61
C SER A 89 -12.88 -6.66 -6.28
N GLY A 90 -13.60 -6.99 -7.36
CA GLY A 90 -13.28 -8.16 -8.17
C GLY A 90 -11.99 -7.96 -8.95
N PHE A 91 -11.10 -8.95 -8.94
CA PHE A 91 -9.91 -8.95 -9.77
C PHE A 91 -10.16 -9.74 -11.06
N PRO A 92 -9.74 -9.23 -12.23
CA PRO A 92 -9.85 -10.01 -13.45
C PRO A 92 -8.96 -11.25 -13.40
N MET A 93 -9.39 -12.35 -14.01
CA MET A 93 -8.67 -13.62 -14.02
C MET A 93 -7.23 -13.51 -14.55
N SER A 94 -6.99 -12.63 -15.51
CA SER A 94 -5.63 -12.37 -16.00
C SER A 94 -4.71 -11.87 -14.89
N LEU A 95 -5.20 -10.99 -14.03
CA LEU A 95 -4.47 -10.44 -12.90
C LEU A 95 -4.23 -11.51 -11.82
N LEU A 96 -5.27 -12.28 -11.48
CA LEU A 96 -5.17 -13.36 -10.49
C LEU A 96 -4.15 -14.43 -10.88
N ARG A 97 -4.00 -14.69 -12.19
CA ARG A 97 -3.02 -15.67 -12.71
C ARG A 97 -1.59 -15.13 -12.77
N SER A 98 -1.41 -13.84 -12.88
CA SER A 98 -0.10 -13.23 -13.08
C SER A 98 0.52 -12.67 -11.79
N GLU A 99 -0.28 -12.39 -10.78
CA GLU A 99 0.16 -11.68 -9.58
C GLU A 99 0.20 -12.62 -8.36
N HIS A 100 1.22 -12.42 -7.53
CA HIS A 100 1.35 -13.09 -6.24
C HIS A 100 0.40 -12.47 -5.21
N SER A 101 0.00 -13.23 -4.18
CA SER A 101 -0.90 -12.75 -3.11
C SER A 101 -0.44 -11.41 -2.49
N THR A 102 0.85 -11.29 -2.16
CA THR A 102 1.42 -10.02 -1.65
C THR A 102 1.24 -8.85 -2.62
N SER A 103 1.33 -9.10 -3.92
CA SER A 103 1.11 -8.09 -4.96
C SER A 103 -0.34 -7.64 -5.01
N LEU A 104 -1.28 -8.59 -4.92
CA LEU A 104 -2.72 -8.32 -4.89
C LEU A 104 -3.12 -7.54 -3.63
N GLU A 105 -2.57 -7.89 -2.47
CA GLU A 105 -2.78 -7.17 -1.23
C GLU A 105 -2.27 -5.72 -1.31
N LEU A 106 -1.04 -5.50 -1.82
CA LEU A 106 -0.50 -4.16 -2.00
C LEU A 106 -1.33 -3.34 -2.97
N MET A 107 -1.83 -3.95 -4.04
CA MET A 107 -2.70 -3.28 -5.00
C MET A 107 -4.01 -2.86 -4.33
N ASN A 108 -4.68 -3.78 -3.63
CA ASN A 108 -5.92 -3.49 -2.92
C ASN A 108 -5.72 -2.42 -1.84
N GLY A 109 -4.63 -2.54 -1.06
CA GLY A 109 -4.28 -1.55 -0.04
C GLY A 109 -4.05 -0.16 -0.62
N ASN A 110 -3.34 -0.05 -1.74
CA ASN A 110 -3.11 1.23 -2.41
C ASN A 110 -4.40 1.88 -2.91
N LEU A 111 -5.33 1.09 -3.50
CA LEU A 111 -6.62 1.60 -3.96
C LEU A 111 -7.48 2.11 -2.80
N THR A 112 -7.52 1.35 -1.70
CA THR A 112 -8.27 1.76 -0.51
C THR A 112 -7.64 2.97 0.17
N LEU A 113 -6.30 3.03 0.24
CA LEU A 113 -5.59 4.19 0.76
C LEU A 113 -5.86 5.44 -0.08
N GLU A 114 -5.81 5.34 -1.41
CA GLU A 114 -6.14 6.45 -2.30
C GLU A 114 -7.56 6.95 -2.07
N TYR A 115 -8.53 6.04 -1.98
CA TYR A 115 -9.90 6.39 -1.65
C TYR A 115 -10.00 7.13 -0.31
N ALA A 116 -9.33 6.62 0.73
CA ALA A 116 -9.35 7.23 2.06
C ALA A 116 -8.73 8.64 2.08
N LEU A 117 -7.57 8.82 1.42
CA LEU A 117 -6.89 10.10 1.30
C LEU A 117 -7.74 11.16 0.60
N ARG A 118 -8.47 10.77 -0.44
CA ARG A 118 -9.37 11.66 -1.17
C ARG A 118 -10.63 12.00 -0.37
N ARG A 119 -11.13 11.03 0.40
CA ARG A 119 -12.42 11.17 1.12
C ARG A 119 -12.27 11.92 2.44
N TRP A 120 -11.12 11.76 3.11
CA TRP A 120 -10.82 12.36 4.42
C TRP A 120 -9.44 13.03 4.41
N PRO A 121 -9.26 14.10 3.63
CA PRO A 121 -7.98 14.78 3.56
C PRO A 121 -7.61 15.38 4.91
N GLY A 122 -6.34 15.27 5.29
CA GLY A 122 -5.82 15.82 6.55
C GLY A 122 -6.04 14.94 7.78
N VAL A 123 -6.79 13.83 7.67
CA VAL A 123 -7.00 12.90 8.78
C VAL A 123 -5.85 11.88 8.78
N ALA A 124 -5.28 11.60 9.95
CA ALA A 124 -4.26 10.58 10.10
C ALA A 124 -4.82 9.18 9.75
N ILE A 125 -4.02 8.36 9.09
CA ILE A 125 -4.42 7.02 8.65
C ILE A 125 -3.53 5.97 9.33
N VAL A 126 -4.15 4.97 9.93
CA VAL A 126 -3.50 3.74 10.39
C VAL A 126 -3.91 2.61 9.44
N GLU A 127 -2.98 2.21 8.61
CA GLU A 127 -3.17 1.16 7.61
C GLU A 127 -2.65 -0.16 8.14
N ILE A 128 -3.43 -1.22 7.99
CA ILE A 128 -3.18 -2.52 8.61
C ILE A 128 -3.11 -3.60 7.53
N TYR A 129 -2.04 -4.41 7.57
CA TYR A 129 -1.87 -5.61 6.77
C TYR A 129 -1.65 -6.81 7.69
N ASP A 130 -2.11 -7.99 7.29
CA ASP A 130 -1.77 -9.26 7.95
C ASP A 130 -0.53 -9.93 7.33
N ASN A 131 -0.05 -9.41 6.21
CA ASN A 131 1.14 -9.87 5.49
C ASN A 131 2.36 -9.01 5.85
N GLN A 132 3.37 -9.63 6.45
CA GLN A 132 4.60 -8.93 6.86
C GLN A 132 5.37 -8.35 5.68
N ALA A 133 5.41 -9.04 4.53
CA ALA A 133 6.12 -8.57 3.35
C ALA A 133 5.41 -7.36 2.73
N ALA A 134 4.07 -7.37 2.68
CA ALA A 134 3.28 -6.21 2.26
C ALA A 134 3.50 -5.02 3.19
N THR A 135 3.41 -5.22 4.50
CA THR A 135 3.68 -4.19 5.51
C THR A 135 5.06 -3.57 5.35
N ALA A 136 6.10 -4.41 5.23
CA ALA A 136 7.49 -3.93 5.10
C ALA A 136 7.68 -3.13 3.80
N SER A 137 7.10 -3.57 2.68
CA SER A 137 7.14 -2.87 1.40
C SER A 137 6.42 -1.54 1.47
N ALA A 138 5.21 -1.52 2.03
CA ALA A 138 4.39 -0.32 2.18
C ALA A 138 5.07 0.75 3.06
N ARG A 139 5.72 0.34 4.15
CA ARG A 139 6.49 1.24 5.04
C ARG A 139 7.70 1.85 4.36
N ARG A 140 8.46 1.03 3.61
CA ARG A 140 9.70 1.47 2.96
C ARG A 140 9.45 2.21 1.66
N LEU A 141 8.25 2.11 1.10
CA LEU A 141 7.90 2.57 -0.25
C LEU A 141 8.83 1.99 -1.34
N ALA A 142 9.45 0.85 -1.05
CA ALA A 142 10.37 0.14 -1.93
C ALA A 142 10.41 -1.35 -1.59
N CYS A 143 10.75 -2.16 -2.58
CA CYS A 143 10.89 -3.60 -2.45
C CYS A 143 12.05 -4.09 -3.32
N HIS A 144 12.63 -5.26 -3.00
CA HIS A 144 13.65 -5.88 -3.85
C HIS A 144 13.06 -6.58 -5.09
N SER A 145 11.77 -6.87 -5.09
CA SER A 145 11.07 -7.49 -6.21
C SER A 145 10.58 -6.43 -7.19
N ASP A 146 10.96 -6.57 -8.47
CA ASP A 146 10.51 -5.67 -9.54
C ASP A 146 9.00 -5.71 -9.71
N SER A 147 8.37 -6.88 -9.54
CA SER A 147 6.91 -7.02 -9.61
C SER A 147 6.19 -6.24 -8.51
N LEU A 148 6.76 -6.12 -7.33
CA LEU A 148 6.19 -5.34 -6.22
C LEU A 148 6.53 -3.85 -6.32
N ASN A 149 7.64 -3.48 -6.94
CA ASN A 149 8.05 -2.08 -7.07
C ASN A 149 7.09 -1.23 -7.89
N LYS A 150 6.36 -1.81 -8.86
CA LYS A 150 5.29 -1.10 -9.58
C LYS A 150 4.20 -0.61 -8.63
N HIS A 151 3.83 -1.43 -7.61
CA HIS A 151 2.84 -1.04 -6.61
C HIS A 151 3.39 0.01 -5.66
N MET A 152 4.70 -0.02 -5.39
CA MET A 152 5.36 1.01 -4.58
C MET A 152 5.51 2.34 -5.33
N ALA A 153 5.74 2.31 -6.64
CA ALA A 153 5.71 3.50 -7.48
C ALA A 153 4.33 4.15 -7.43
N TYR A 154 3.28 3.38 -7.69
CA TYR A 154 1.90 3.86 -7.58
C TYR A 154 1.59 4.41 -6.17
N ARG A 155 2.01 3.71 -5.11
CA ARG A 155 1.82 4.16 -3.74
C ARG A 155 2.49 5.51 -3.46
N ARG A 156 3.71 5.72 -3.94
CA ARG A 156 4.39 7.02 -3.84
C ARG A 156 3.58 8.12 -4.52
N ASP A 157 3.11 7.87 -5.75
CA ASP A 157 2.32 8.84 -6.52
C ASP A 157 1.00 9.18 -5.80
N VAL A 158 0.35 8.19 -5.19
CA VAL A 158 -0.87 8.39 -4.37
C VAL A 158 -0.58 9.22 -3.12
N LEU A 159 0.53 8.95 -2.43
CA LEU A 159 0.86 9.61 -1.16
C LEU A 159 1.38 11.04 -1.32
N LEU A 160 2.17 11.29 -2.36
CA LEU A 160 2.88 12.57 -2.55
C LEU A 160 1.99 13.82 -2.39
N PRO A 161 0.77 13.88 -2.95
CA PRO A 161 -0.11 15.04 -2.81
C PRO A 161 -0.53 15.33 -1.37
N TYR A 162 -0.50 14.32 -0.49
CA TYR A 162 -1.05 14.38 0.87
C TYR A 162 0.01 14.40 1.98
N LEU A 163 1.30 14.24 1.66
CA LEU A 163 2.37 14.14 2.66
C LEU A 163 2.47 15.33 3.62
N ARG A 164 2.01 16.51 3.20
CA ARG A 164 2.00 17.71 4.06
C ARG A 164 0.84 17.76 5.04
N THR A 165 -0.24 17.09 4.75
CA THR A 165 -1.51 17.22 5.48
C THR A 165 -1.95 15.96 6.18
N THR A 166 -1.46 14.81 5.74
CA THR A 166 -1.91 13.50 6.22
C THR A 166 -0.71 12.64 6.59
N SER A 167 -0.73 12.08 7.79
CA SER A 167 0.21 11.03 8.19
C SER A 167 -0.38 9.64 7.91
N VAL A 168 0.42 8.75 7.35
CA VAL A 168 0.05 7.35 7.11
C VAL A 168 0.99 6.45 7.89
N HIS A 169 0.43 5.68 8.81
CA HIS A 169 1.13 4.72 9.66
C HIS A 169 0.75 3.31 9.23
N THR A 170 1.66 2.60 8.60
CA THR A 170 1.41 1.21 8.19
C THR A 170 1.87 0.27 9.29
N ILE A 171 1.00 -0.61 9.75
CA ILE A 171 1.28 -1.60 10.79
C ILE A 171 0.96 -3.01 10.32
N TRP A 172 1.62 -4.00 10.91
CA TRP A 172 1.28 -5.40 10.76
C TRP A 172 0.38 -5.82 11.91
N ALA A 173 -0.63 -6.63 11.60
CA ALA A 173 -1.48 -7.27 12.60
C ALA A 173 -1.58 -8.78 12.33
N GLN A 174 -1.93 -9.54 13.33
CA GLN A 174 -2.17 -10.98 13.20
C GLN A 174 -3.40 -11.22 12.32
N ARG A 175 -3.36 -12.32 11.56
CA ARG A 175 -4.39 -12.67 10.57
C ARG A 175 -5.79 -12.77 11.16
N GLU A 176 -5.92 -13.19 12.42
CA GLU A 176 -7.20 -13.31 13.13
C GLU A 176 -7.95 -11.96 13.22
N LEU A 177 -7.22 -10.84 13.23
CA LEU A 177 -7.80 -9.50 13.20
C LEU A 177 -8.28 -9.09 11.79
N GLY A 178 -7.82 -9.79 10.76
CA GLY A 178 -8.15 -9.57 9.35
C GLY A 178 -9.41 -10.28 8.87
N THR A 179 -10.10 -11.07 9.70
CA THR A 179 -11.20 -11.94 9.29
C THR A 179 -12.25 -11.22 8.43
N LEU A 180 -12.65 -10.00 8.78
CA LEU A 180 -13.62 -9.25 7.99
C LEU A 180 -13.08 -8.87 6.60
N ALA A 181 -11.82 -8.46 6.49
CA ALA A 181 -11.20 -8.16 5.20
C ALA A 181 -11.06 -9.41 4.33
N ASP A 182 -10.70 -10.56 4.93
CA ASP A 182 -10.62 -11.86 4.26
C ASP A 182 -12.01 -12.30 3.72
N MET A 183 -13.07 -12.18 4.51
CA MET A 183 -14.44 -12.46 4.06
C MET A 183 -14.89 -11.54 2.92
N LEU A 184 -14.54 -10.26 2.99
CA LEU A 184 -14.82 -9.30 1.93
C LEU A 184 -14.06 -9.63 0.65
N SER A 185 -12.81 -10.10 0.74
CA SER A 185 -11.99 -10.49 -0.41
C SER A 185 -12.53 -11.72 -1.14
N LYS A 186 -13.33 -12.54 -0.46
CA LYS A 186 -14.00 -13.76 -0.97
C LYS A 186 -15.49 -13.54 -1.27
N ASN A 187 -15.99 -12.33 -1.05
CA ASN A 187 -17.42 -11.97 -1.17
C ASN A 187 -18.35 -12.81 -0.26
N GLU A 188 -17.88 -13.16 0.92
CA GLU A 188 -18.59 -13.99 1.91
C GLU A 188 -19.37 -13.16 2.95
N LEU A 189 -19.63 -11.89 2.65
CA LEU A 189 -20.27 -10.96 3.59
C LEU A 189 -21.66 -11.44 4.08
N ALA A 190 -22.39 -12.20 3.25
CA ALA A 190 -23.69 -12.77 3.64
C ALA A 190 -23.61 -13.74 4.84
N GLN A 191 -22.43 -14.28 5.14
CA GLN A 191 -22.20 -15.14 6.30
C GLN A 191 -21.98 -14.32 7.59
N PHE A 192 -21.69 -13.02 7.44
CA PHE A 192 -21.39 -12.13 8.56
C PHE A 192 -22.64 -11.37 9.04
N LEU A 193 -23.62 -11.16 8.17
CA LEU A 193 -24.88 -10.46 8.44
C LEU A 193 -25.98 -11.43 8.88
#